data_9b75feb2bc76c1c60b9faf265d4e5609
#
_entry.id   9b75feb2bc76c1c60b9faf265d4e5609
#
_cell.length_a   1.000
_cell.length_b   1.000
_cell.length_c   1.000
_cell.angle_alpha   90.00
_cell.angle_beta   90.00
_cell.angle_gamma   90.00
#
_symmetry.space_group_name_H-M   'P 1'
#
loop_
_entity.id
_entity.type
_entity.pdbx_description
1 polymer ?
#
loop_
_entity_poly.entity_id
_entity_poly.type
_entity_poly.pdbx_seq_one_letter_code
_entity_poly.pdbx_strand_id
1 'polypeptide(L)'
;HIQSVLNLDLVDVEAIKAANFRVAIDCVNSVGGIVIPDLLYALGVKEIFKLHCAPHGNFSHNPEPIPENLTEISDLMGHAKADVGFVVDPDVDRLAMICENGVMYGEEYTLVTVADYVLKHTPGNTVSNLSSTRALRDVTRKYGMEYSASAVVVKVMVE
;
A
#
# COMPACT_ATOMS: atom_id res chain seq x y z
N HIS A 1 9.38 -14.65 5.42
CA HIS A 1 9.02 -13.45 4.65
C HIS A 1 8.84 -12.24 5.55
N ILE A 2 7.95 -12.27 6.57
CA ILE A 2 7.72 -11.13 7.49
C ILE A 2 9.05 -10.63 8.08
N GLN A 3 9.90 -11.51 8.62
CA GLN A 3 11.19 -11.11 9.16
C GLN A 3 12.09 -10.40 8.12
N SER A 4 12.03 -10.82 6.87
CA SER A 4 12.78 -10.15 5.80
C SER A 4 12.26 -8.72 5.54
N VAL A 5 10.95 -8.51 5.65
CA VAL A 5 10.34 -7.16 5.55
C VAL A 5 10.77 -6.27 6.71
N LEU A 6 10.72 -6.80 7.95
CA LEU A 6 11.13 -6.04 9.14
C LEU A 6 12.61 -5.64 9.13
N ASN A 7 13.43 -6.39 8.40
CA ASN A 7 14.88 -6.14 8.29
C ASN A 7 15.26 -5.24 7.11
N LEU A 8 14.30 -4.70 6.36
CA LEU A 8 14.61 -3.72 5.32
C LEU A 8 15.08 -2.41 5.94
N ASP A 9 16.14 -1.84 5.41
CA ASP A 9 16.79 -0.62 5.94
C ASP A 9 15.83 0.58 6.08
N LEU A 10 14.80 0.64 5.24
CA LEU A 10 13.82 1.73 5.24
C LEU A 10 12.55 1.41 6.05
N VAL A 11 12.48 0.28 6.73
CA VAL A 11 11.36 -0.09 7.61
C VAL A 11 11.72 0.24 9.07
N ASP A 12 11.20 1.36 9.55
CA ASP A 12 11.40 1.79 10.94
C ASP A 12 10.28 1.26 11.84
N VAL A 13 10.48 0.04 12.36
CA VAL A 13 9.53 -0.65 13.24
C VAL A 13 9.23 0.15 14.51
N GLU A 14 10.23 0.82 15.08
CA GLU A 14 10.03 1.58 16.32
C GLU A 14 9.22 2.87 16.07
N ALA A 15 9.43 3.53 14.94
CA ALA A 15 8.59 4.67 14.55
C ALA A 15 7.14 4.24 14.28
N ILE A 16 6.91 3.09 13.64
CA ILE A 16 5.57 2.55 13.39
C ILE A 16 4.86 2.23 14.73
N LYS A 17 5.54 1.57 15.65
CA LYS A 17 5.01 1.29 17.00
C LYS A 17 4.67 2.58 17.77
N ALA A 18 5.56 3.58 17.71
CA ALA A 18 5.38 4.84 18.42
C ALA A 18 4.20 5.65 17.85
N ALA A 19 3.95 5.56 16.56
CA ALA A 19 2.82 6.22 15.89
C ALA A 19 1.46 5.69 16.37
N ASN A 20 1.41 4.44 16.88
CA ASN A 20 0.21 3.79 17.44
C ASN A 20 -0.98 3.84 16.46
N PHE A 21 -0.74 3.55 15.19
CA PHE A 21 -1.74 3.57 14.12
C PHE A 21 -2.90 2.61 14.40
N ARG A 22 -4.10 3.06 14.02
CA ARG A 22 -5.33 2.29 13.92
C ARG A 22 -5.53 1.98 12.43
N VAL A 23 -5.48 0.71 12.06
CA VAL A 23 -5.42 0.28 10.65
C VAL A 23 -6.67 -0.51 10.30
N ALA A 24 -7.34 -0.14 9.21
CA ALA A 24 -8.38 -0.97 8.59
C ALA A 24 -7.75 -1.80 7.45
N ILE A 25 -8.20 -3.03 7.27
CA ILE A 25 -7.76 -3.88 6.17
C ILE A 25 -8.95 -4.58 5.51
N ASP A 26 -8.87 -4.73 4.18
CA ASP A 26 -9.74 -5.57 3.41
C ASP A 26 -8.89 -6.52 2.56
N CYS A 27 -9.10 -7.82 2.73
CA CYS A 27 -8.32 -8.88 2.09
C CYS A 27 -9.17 -9.75 1.16
N VAL A 28 -10.33 -9.27 0.76
CA VAL A 28 -11.25 -9.89 -0.22
C VAL A 28 -11.50 -11.41 -0.02
N ASN A 29 -11.45 -11.88 1.23
CA ASN A 29 -11.55 -13.29 1.62
C ASN A 29 -10.50 -14.20 0.94
N SER A 30 -9.29 -13.70 0.77
CA SER A 30 -8.18 -14.43 0.20
C SER A 30 -6.95 -14.49 1.12
N VAL A 31 -5.80 -14.88 0.58
CA VAL A 31 -4.56 -15.14 1.34
C VAL A 31 -4.06 -13.94 2.13
N GLY A 32 -4.38 -12.73 1.69
CA GLY A 32 -4.09 -11.49 2.42
C GLY A 32 -4.64 -11.49 3.84
N GLY A 33 -5.80 -12.14 4.08
CA GLY A 33 -6.41 -12.27 5.41
C GLY A 33 -5.56 -13.02 6.43
N ILE A 34 -4.57 -13.78 5.99
CA ILE A 34 -3.58 -14.46 6.84
C ILE A 34 -2.37 -13.56 7.03
N VAL A 35 -1.71 -13.16 5.94
CA VAL A 35 -0.38 -12.56 6.01
C VAL A 35 -0.38 -11.10 6.42
N ILE A 36 -1.40 -10.31 6.02
CA ILE A 36 -1.43 -8.87 6.31
C ILE A 36 -1.61 -8.58 7.81
N PRO A 37 -2.55 -9.23 8.53
CA PRO A 37 -2.64 -9.06 9.98
C PRO A 37 -1.33 -9.43 10.72
N ASP A 38 -0.70 -10.53 10.34
CA ASP A 38 0.53 -10.99 10.98
C ASP A 38 1.68 -10.00 10.75
N LEU A 39 1.80 -9.45 9.53
CA LEU A 39 2.77 -8.41 9.21
C LEU A 39 2.52 -7.13 10.03
N LEU A 40 1.28 -6.66 10.09
CA LEU A 40 0.93 -5.45 10.85
C LEU A 40 1.19 -5.62 12.35
N TYR A 41 0.86 -6.78 12.94
CA TYR A 41 1.21 -7.07 14.33
C TYR A 41 2.72 -7.10 14.56
N ALA A 42 3.48 -7.70 13.64
CA ALA A 42 4.94 -7.72 13.72
C ALA A 42 5.55 -6.32 13.60
N LEU A 43 4.93 -5.42 12.83
CA LEU A 43 5.27 -4.00 12.75
C LEU A 43 4.84 -3.19 14.00
N GLY A 44 4.08 -3.80 14.92
CA GLY A 44 3.66 -3.19 16.18
C GLY A 44 2.32 -2.46 16.16
N VAL A 45 1.54 -2.62 15.10
CA VAL A 45 0.16 -2.14 15.02
C VAL A 45 -0.69 -2.96 16.00
N LYS A 46 -1.44 -2.29 16.88
CA LYS A 46 -2.24 -2.94 17.94
C LYS A 46 -3.72 -3.02 17.60
N GLU A 47 -4.25 -2.02 16.89
CA GLU A 47 -5.64 -1.96 16.49
C GLU A 47 -5.77 -2.21 14.99
N ILE A 48 -6.33 -3.36 14.62
CA ILE A 48 -6.58 -3.75 13.22
C ILE A 48 -8.06 -4.07 13.06
N PHE A 49 -8.75 -3.30 12.24
CA PHE A 49 -10.15 -3.52 11.85
C PHE A 49 -10.17 -4.34 10.57
N LYS A 50 -10.70 -5.56 10.65
CA LYS A 50 -10.59 -6.57 9.58
C LYS A 50 -11.90 -6.69 8.82
N LEU A 51 -11.87 -6.44 7.51
CA LEU A 51 -12.92 -6.81 6.57
C LEU A 51 -12.43 -7.95 5.68
N HIS A 52 -13.31 -8.90 5.38
CA HIS A 52 -13.09 -9.95 4.40
C HIS A 52 -11.74 -10.67 4.54
N CYS A 53 -11.37 -11.02 5.78
CA CYS A 53 -10.10 -11.69 6.09
C CYS A 53 -10.22 -13.20 6.28
N ALA A 54 -11.36 -13.83 5.94
CA ALA A 54 -11.52 -15.28 5.99
C ALA A 54 -11.07 -15.91 4.66
N PRO A 55 -9.96 -16.68 4.60
CA PRO A 55 -9.31 -17.06 3.35
C PRO A 55 -9.99 -18.27 2.68
N HIS A 56 -11.30 -18.20 2.46
CA HIS A 56 -12.10 -19.28 1.85
C HIS A 56 -12.31 -19.12 0.34
N GLY A 57 -11.82 -18.00 -0.26
CA GLY A 57 -11.87 -17.76 -1.70
C GLY A 57 -13.22 -17.31 -2.27
N ASN A 58 -14.25 -17.18 -1.43
CA ASN A 58 -15.51 -16.56 -1.86
C ASN A 58 -15.36 -15.04 -1.68
N PHE A 59 -15.00 -14.36 -2.74
CA PHE A 59 -14.78 -12.92 -2.70
C PHE A 59 -16.07 -12.19 -2.35
N SER A 60 -15.99 -11.28 -1.38
CA SER A 60 -17.13 -10.50 -0.87
C SER A 60 -17.59 -9.41 -1.83
N HIS A 61 -16.67 -8.91 -2.65
CA HIS A 61 -16.89 -7.94 -3.70
C HIS A 61 -15.98 -8.25 -4.89
N ASN A 62 -16.09 -7.48 -5.98
CA ASN A 62 -15.14 -7.60 -7.09
C ASN A 62 -13.71 -7.35 -6.54
N PRO A 63 -12.78 -8.30 -6.75
CA PRO A 63 -11.46 -8.25 -6.11
C PRO A 63 -10.54 -7.14 -6.62
N GLU A 64 -10.92 -6.44 -7.69
CA GLU A 64 -10.13 -5.31 -8.19
C GLU A 64 -10.25 -4.11 -7.24
N PRO A 65 -9.13 -3.58 -6.71
CA PRO A 65 -9.15 -2.52 -5.70
C PRO A 65 -9.37 -1.13 -6.32
N ILE A 66 -10.54 -0.93 -6.92
CA ILE A 66 -11.01 0.36 -7.47
C ILE A 66 -12.09 0.97 -6.57
N PRO A 67 -12.33 2.29 -6.60
CA PRO A 67 -13.22 2.97 -5.66
C PRO A 67 -14.61 2.37 -5.57
N GLU A 68 -15.18 1.91 -6.68
CA GLU A 68 -16.53 1.34 -6.75
C GLU A 68 -16.67 0.04 -5.93
N ASN A 69 -15.58 -0.68 -5.72
CA ASN A 69 -15.53 -1.93 -4.99
C ASN A 69 -15.17 -1.75 -3.50
N LEU A 70 -14.78 -0.55 -3.07
CA LEU A 70 -14.18 -0.28 -1.76
C LEU A 70 -15.08 0.52 -0.81
N THR A 71 -16.40 0.46 -1.02
CA THR A 71 -17.36 1.25 -0.22
C THR A 71 -17.40 0.82 1.24
N GLU A 72 -17.33 -0.48 1.54
CA GLU A 72 -17.40 -1.01 2.90
C GLU A 72 -16.21 -0.57 3.76
N ILE A 73 -14.98 -0.62 3.21
CA ILE A 73 -13.82 -0.16 3.96
C ILE A 73 -13.84 1.37 4.10
N SER A 74 -14.30 2.10 3.09
CA SER A 74 -14.46 3.57 3.17
C SER A 74 -15.41 3.97 4.32
N ASP A 75 -16.52 3.27 4.46
CA ASP A 75 -17.46 3.47 5.57
C ASP A 75 -16.84 3.08 6.92
N LEU A 76 -16.10 1.94 6.95
CA LEU A 76 -15.42 1.48 8.14
C LEU A 76 -14.39 2.49 8.67
N MET A 77 -13.65 3.17 7.79
CA MET A 77 -12.67 4.19 8.18
C MET A 77 -13.29 5.24 9.10
N GLY A 78 -14.44 5.78 8.70
CA GLY A 78 -15.15 6.79 9.49
C GLY A 78 -15.68 6.27 10.84
N HIS A 79 -16.26 5.07 10.85
CA HIS A 79 -16.82 4.46 12.05
C HIS A 79 -15.73 4.01 13.05
N ALA A 80 -14.68 3.39 12.54
CA ALA A 80 -13.57 2.90 13.34
C ALA A 80 -12.59 4.00 13.75
N LYS A 81 -12.67 5.18 13.13
CA LYS A 81 -11.66 6.24 13.23
C LYS A 81 -10.26 5.70 12.98
N ALA A 82 -10.14 4.88 11.93
CA ALA A 82 -8.86 4.34 11.49
C ALA A 82 -8.02 5.45 10.83
N ASP A 83 -6.71 5.41 11.02
CA ASP A 83 -5.78 6.39 10.48
C ASP A 83 -5.46 6.10 9.02
N VAL A 84 -5.48 4.81 8.63
CA VAL A 84 -5.23 4.35 7.27
C VAL A 84 -5.94 3.03 7.01
N GLY A 85 -6.40 2.84 5.77
CA GLY A 85 -6.93 1.57 5.27
C GLY A 85 -6.01 0.97 4.22
N PHE A 86 -5.87 -0.35 4.23
CA PHE A 86 -5.16 -1.13 3.22
C PHE A 86 -6.09 -2.15 2.60
N VAL A 87 -6.15 -2.17 1.28
CA VAL A 87 -6.91 -3.15 0.52
C VAL A 87 -5.97 -3.91 -0.39
N VAL A 88 -6.02 -5.21 -0.34
CA VAL A 88 -5.21 -6.08 -1.19
C VAL A 88 -6.11 -6.95 -2.05
N ASP A 89 -5.63 -7.27 -3.24
CA ASP A 89 -6.29 -8.21 -4.15
C ASP A 89 -6.00 -9.68 -3.76
N PRO A 90 -6.56 -10.69 -4.47
CA PRO A 90 -6.51 -12.08 -4.02
C PRO A 90 -5.12 -12.69 -3.87
N ASP A 91 -4.16 -12.32 -4.68
CA ASP A 91 -2.76 -12.81 -4.64
C ASP A 91 -1.78 -11.82 -4.02
N VAL A 92 -2.31 -10.67 -3.52
CA VAL A 92 -1.58 -9.68 -2.73
C VAL A 92 -0.45 -9.00 -3.52
N ASP A 93 -0.63 -8.86 -4.83
CA ASP A 93 0.32 -8.13 -5.69
C ASP A 93 -0.09 -6.68 -5.95
N ARG A 94 -1.34 -6.31 -5.61
CA ARG A 94 -1.87 -4.95 -5.68
C ARG A 94 -2.25 -4.43 -4.31
N LEU A 95 -2.03 -3.14 -4.10
CA LEU A 95 -2.35 -2.43 -2.86
C LEU A 95 -3.06 -1.12 -3.17
N ALA A 96 -4.27 -0.95 -2.63
CA ALA A 96 -4.89 0.36 -2.52
C ALA A 96 -4.85 0.87 -1.08
N MET A 97 -4.65 2.17 -0.92
CA MET A 97 -4.69 2.85 0.37
C MET A 97 -5.95 3.72 0.49
N ILE A 98 -6.56 3.71 1.67
CA ILE A 98 -7.69 4.54 2.02
C ILE A 98 -7.25 5.53 3.10
N CYS A 99 -7.52 6.80 2.87
CA CYS A 99 -7.22 7.87 3.82
C CYS A 99 -8.17 7.84 5.02
N GLU A 100 -7.82 8.52 6.08
CA GLU A 100 -8.60 8.63 7.33
C GLU A 100 -10.04 9.16 7.14
N ASN A 101 -10.28 9.87 6.06
CA ASN A 101 -11.61 10.38 5.69
C ASN A 101 -12.43 9.41 4.81
N GLY A 102 -11.95 8.17 4.60
CA GLY A 102 -12.59 7.16 3.77
C GLY A 102 -12.39 7.33 2.25
N VAL A 103 -11.62 8.31 1.82
CA VAL A 103 -11.34 8.54 0.39
C VAL A 103 -10.13 7.69 -0.03
N MET A 104 -10.24 7.04 -1.19
CA MET A 104 -9.11 6.31 -1.78
C MET A 104 -7.96 7.28 -2.06
N TYR A 105 -6.75 6.92 -1.64
CA TYR A 105 -5.54 7.74 -1.83
C TYR A 105 -5.17 7.97 -3.30
N GLY A 106 -5.69 7.12 -4.16
CA GLY A 106 -5.44 7.12 -5.60
C GLY A 106 -4.50 5.99 -6.01
N GLU A 107 -4.93 5.23 -7.00
CA GLU A 107 -4.30 3.98 -7.43
C GLU A 107 -2.80 4.17 -7.73
N GLU A 108 -2.46 5.21 -8.45
CA GLU A 108 -1.09 5.52 -8.89
C GLU A 108 -0.22 6.15 -7.79
N TYR A 109 -0.83 6.77 -6.78
CA TYR A 109 -0.08 7.52 -5.77
C TYR A 109 0.59 6.64 -4.72
N THR A 110 0.16 5.40 -4.54
CA THR A 110 0.85 4.43 -3.68
C THR A 110 2.32 4.28 -4.12
N LEU A 111 2.54 4.02 -5.41
CA LEU A 111 3.88 3.94 -5.99
C LEU A 111 4.67 5.25 -5.82
N VAL A 112 4.03 6.39 -6.09
CA VAL A 112 4.69 7.71 -6.02
C VAL A 112 5.15 8.04 -4.60
N THR A 113 4.33 7.71 -3.59
CA THR A 113 4.66 7.93 -2.19
C THR A 113 5.82 7.04 -1.73
N VAL A 114 5.81 5.77 -2.10
CA VAL A 114 6.92 4.86 -1.81
C VAL A 114 8.20 5.35 -2.50
N ALA A 115 8.11 5.77 -3.76
CA ALA A 115 9.25 6.31 -4.50
C ALA A 115 9.79 7.61 -3.84
N ASP A 116 8.94 8.54 -3.40
CA ASP A 116 9.38 9.76 -2.70
C ASP A 116 10.11 9.41 -1.41
N TYR A 117 9.60 8.44 -0.65
CA TYR A 117 10.26 7.97 0.57
C TYR A 117 11.62 7.31 0.29
N VAL A 118 11.69 6.41 -0.69
CA VAL A 118 12.94 5.72 -1.06
C VAL A 118 13.98 6.72 -1.58
N LEU A 119 13.61 7.60 -2.51
CA LEU A 119 14.52 8.56 -3.11
C LEU A 119 15.04 9.60 -2.11
N LYS A 120 14.29 9.88 -1.06
CA LYS A 120 14.75 10.75 0.04
C LYS A 120 15.96 10.16 0.78
N HIS A 121 16.04 8.84 0.89
CA HIS A 121 17.10 8.12 1.62
C HIS A 121 18.18 7.60 0.69
N THR A 122 17.79 7.14 -0.49
CA THR A 122 18.69 6.55 -1.49
C THR A 122 18.33 7.13 -2.86
N PRO A 123 18.87 8.32 -3.23
CA PRO A 123 18.62 8.90 -4.54
C PRO A 123 19.06 7.99 -5.69
N GLY A 124 18.23 7.87 -6.73
CA GLY A 124 18.51 7.03 -7.89
C GLY A 124 17.55 7.33 -9.04
N ASN A 125 17.91 6.87 -10.25
CA ASN A 125 17.07 7.03 -11.41
C ASN A 125 15.83 6.13 -11.33
N THR A 126 14.71 6.57 -11.91
CA THR A 126 13.48 5.77 -11.91
C THR A 126 12.96 5.49 -13.31
N VAL A 127 12.26 4.38 -13.43
CA VAL A 127 11.60 3.96 -14.67
C VAL A 127 10.16 3.55 -14.36
N SER A 128 9.20 3.97 -15.16
CA SER A 128 7.84 3.40 -15.12
C SER A 128 7.33 3.09 -16.54
N ASN A 129 6.18 2.43 -16.62
CA ASN A 129 5.51 2.24 -17.89
C ASN A 129 4.81 3.54 -18.36
N LEU A 130 4.39 3.58 -19.63
CA LEU A 130 3.72 4.76 -20.20
C LEU A 130 2.30 4.98 -19.67
N SER A 131 1.68 3.99 -19.01
CA SER A 131 0.36 4.11 -18.41
C SER A 131 0.41 4.69 -16.99
N SER A 132 1.59 4.78 -16.37
CA SER A 132 1.75 5.35 -15.03
C SER A 132 1.65 6.87 -15.02
N THR A 133 1.27 7.40 -13.85
CA THR A 133 1.18 8.85 -13.64
C THR A 133 2.52 9.56 -13.84
N ARG A 134 2.46 10.80 -14.31
CA ARG A 134 3.64 11.66 -14.42
C ARG A 134 4.21 12.09 -13.06
N ALA A 135 3.49 11.85 -11.97
CA ALA A 135 3.94 12.24 -10.63
C ALA A 135 5.24 11.56 -10.22
N LEU A 136 5.50 10.31 -10.64
CA LEU A 136 6.79 9.64 -10.39
C LEU A 136 7.96 10.43 -11.03
N ARG A 137 7.80 10.89 -12.27
CA ARG A 137 8.80 11.75 -12.93
C ARG A 137 9.08 13.01 -12.15
N ASP A 138 8.02 13.66 -11.63
CA ASP A 138 8.16 14.93 -10.94
C ASP A 138 8.83 14.73 -9.57
N VAL A 139 8.52 13.64 -8.87
CA VAL A 139 9.21 13.21 -7.65
C VAL A 139 10.68 12.89 -7.93
N THR A 140 10.98 12.13 -8.98
CA THR A 140 12.37 11.79 -9.34
C THR A 140 13.21 13.05 -9.59
N ARG A 141 12.67 14.00 -10.34
CA ARG A 141 13.32 15.28 -10.63
C ARG A 141 13.52 16.15 -9.39
N LYS A 142 12.61 16.10 -8.42
CA LYS A 142 12.75 16.78 -7.12
C LYS A 142 14.05 16.39 -6.40
N TYR A 143 14.51 15.15 -6.59
CA TYR A 143 15.77 14.65 -6.02
C TYR A 143 16.97 14.78 -6.98
N GLY A 144 16.82 15.47 -8.11
CA GLY A 144 17.89 15.69 -9.08
C GLY A 144 18.23 14.45 -9.92
N MET A 145 17.35 13.45 -9.96
CA MET A 145 17.56 12.20 -10.64
C MET A 145 16.84 12.15 -12.01
N GLU A 146 17.21 11.19 -12.85
CA GLU A 146 16.63 11.00 -14.18
C GLU A 146 15.46 10.03 -14.13
N TYR A 147 14.41 10.35 -14.89
CA TYR A 147 13.25 9.51 -15.10
C TYR A 147 13.17 9.04 -16.55
N SER A 148 12.89 7.78 -16.76
CA SER A 148 12.60 7.18 -18.05
C SER A 148 11.23 6.52 -18.08
N ALA A 149 10.59 6.52 -19.26
CA ALA A 149 9.34 5.80 -19.49
C ALA A 149 9.56 4.66 -20.48
N SER A 150 9.01 3.49 -20.19
CA SER A 150 9.06 2.32 -21.06
C SER A 150 7.69 2.04 -21.68
N ALA A 151 7.68 1.60 -22.94
CA ALA A 151 6.46 1.18 -23.62
C ALA A 151 5.92 -0.19 -23.15
N VAL A 152 6.73 -0.97 -22.42
CA VAL A 152 6.37 -2.30 -21.92
C VAL A 152 6.01 -2.21 -20.44
N VAL A 153 5.07 -3.03 -19.98
CA VAL A 153 4.79 -3.19 -18.56
C VAL A 153 6.07 -3.61 -17.85
N VAL A 154 6.66 -2.70 -17.10
CA VAL A 154 7.93 -2.93 -16.40
C VAL A 154 7.71 -2.66 -14.93
N LYS A 155 8.23 -3.55 -14.10
CA LYS A 155 8.43 -3.26 -12.69
C LYS A 155 9.30 -2.01 -12.54
N VAL A 156 8.95 -1.14 -11.61
CA VAL A 156 9.83 -0.03 -11.24
C VAL A 156 11.13 -0.64 -10.72
N MET A 157 12.23 -0.35 -11.39
CA MET A 157 13.56 -0.67 -10.89
C MET A 157 14.22 0.64 -10.45
N VAL A 158 14.76 0.65 -9.25
CA VAL A 158 15.68 1.69 -8.77
C VAL A 158 17.07 1.08 -8.92
N GLU A 159 17.88 1.61 -9.82
CA GLU A 159 19.31 1.29 -9.93
C GLU A 159 20.14 2.31 -9.18
#